data_6db742fbb86482d5f714a97fd9d8d7f1
#
_entry.id   6db742fbb86482d5f714a97fd9d8d7f1
#
_cell.length_a   1.000
_cell.length_b   1.000
_cell.length_c   1.000
_cell.angle_alpha   90.00
_cell.angle_beta   90.00
_cell.angle_gamma   90.00
#
_symmetry.space_group_name_H-M   'P 1'
#
loop_
_entity.id
_entity.type
_entity.pdbx_description
1 polymer ?
#
loop_
_entity_poly.entity_id
_entity_poly.type
_entity_poly.pdbx_seq_one_letter_code
_entity_poly.pdbx_strand_id
1 'polypeptide(L)'
;MSVATFVAAALRRPGIVGAVAPSSRHLAAQMVASADVRPEHLVVELGAGTGPMTRALVKVNPSFPRFALEPDAAMAAATRAAAPGVEVVEAYAQALPQLLAERGLGPIDRVVSSLPFAAWPASLQEEVFSGILDAMAPDGRMVTFTYVQSPYLPAGRRARATLERHFPRVTTSPVVWCNLPPAFVYICDRRPEGPSRSV
;
A
#
# COMPACT_ATOMS: atom_id res chain seq x y z
N MET A 1 -24.17 -4.57 7.30
CA MET A 1 -23.37 -4.80 6.08
C MET A 1 -22.02 -5.29 6.51
N SER A 2 -21.52 -6.41 5.94
CA SER A 2 -20.18 -6.88 6.29
C SER A 2 -19.12 -5.90 5.78
N VAL A 3 -17.96 -5.85 6.45
CA VAL A 3 -16.80 -5.03 6.03
C VAL A 3 -16.42 -5.36 4.58
N ALA A 4 -16.45 -6.63 4.20
CA ALA A 4 -16.19 -7.09 2.84
C ALA A 4 -17.16 -6.46 1.80
N THR A 5 -18.44 -6.34 2.13
CA THR A 5 -19.45 -5.73 1.24
C THR A 5 -19.21 -4.22 1.08
N PHE A 6 -18.74 -3.54 2.14
CA PHE A 6 -18.42 -2.11 2.08
C PHE A 6 -17.17 -1.84 1.25
N VAL A 7 -16.10 -2.61 1.45
CA VAL A 7 -14.84 -2.48 0.69
C VAL A 7 -15.10 -2.75 -0.80
N ALA A 8 -15.84 -3.80 -1.12
CA ALA A 8 -16.25 -4.09 -2.50
C ALA A 8 -17.07 -2.96 -3.13
N ALA A 9 -17.97 -2.32 -2.38
CA ALA A 9 -18.78 -1.20 -2.85
C ALA A 9 -17.93 0.07 -3.05
N ALA A 10 -16.98 0.34 -2.15
CA ALA A 10 -16.05 1.48 -2.26
C ALA A 10 -15.11 1.33 -3.47
N LEU A 11 -14.61 0.13 -3.73
CA LEU A 11 -13.77 -0.18 -4.89
C LEU A 11 -14.54 -0.10 -6.22
N ARG A 12 -15.84 -0.42 -6.22
CA ARG A 12 -16.70 -0.37 -7.41
C ARG A 12 -17.26 1.01 -7.77
N ARG A 13 -17.04 2.03 -6.94
CA ARG A 13 -17.50 3.42 -7.19
C ARG A 13 -16.33 4.39 -7.32
N PRO A 14 -15.58 4.38 -8.42
CA PRO A 14 -14.43 5.24 -8.63
C PRO A 14 -14.76 6.74 -8.55
N GLY A 15 -15.99 7.13 -8.82
CA GLY A 15 -16.43 8.54 -8.79
C GLY A 15 -16.50 9.20 -7.40
N ILE A 16 -16.53 8.42 -6.30
CA ILE A 16 -16.58 8.96 -4.92
C ILE A 16 -15.17 9.07 -4.32
N VAL A 17 -14.20 8.32 -4.84
CA VAL A 17 -12.85 8.20 -4.25
C VAL A 17 -11.77 8.89 -5.08
N GLY A 18 -12.14 9.54 -6.19
CA GLY A 18 -11.18 10.32 -7.00
C GLY A 18 -10.18 9.51 -7.82
N ALA A 19 -10.29 8.18 -7.88
CA ALA A 19 -9.46 7.35 -8.74
C ALA A 19 -10.10 7.24 -10.13
N VAL A 20 -9.89 8.26 -10.96
CA VAL A 20 -10.43 8.31 -12.34
C VAL A 20 -9.52 7.58 -13.32
N ALA A 21 -8.27 7.29 -12.93
CA ALA A 21 -7.28 6.61 -13.78
C ALA A 21 -6.35 5.71 -12.96
N PRO A 22 -5.78 4.66 -13.57
CA PRO A 22 -4.71 3.89 -12.95
C PRO A 22 -3.55 4.81 -12.52
N SER A 23 -2.86 4.46 -11.44
CA SER A 23 -1.68 5.20 -10.98
C SER A 23 -0.66 5.35 -12.10
N SER A 24 -0.14 6.57 -12.28
CA SER A 24 0.84 6.83 -13.32
C SER A 24 2.15 6.07 -13.05
N ARG A 25 2.93 5.82 -14.12
CA ARG A 25 4.28 5.25 -13.98
C ARG A 25 5.19 6.05 -13.07
N HIS A 26 4.98 7.36 -12.97
CA HIS A 26 5.76 8.24 -12.12
C HIS A 26 5.38 8.07 -10.65
N LEU A 27 4.08 7.92 -10.34
CA LEU A 27 3.63 7.62 -8.98
C LEU A 27 4.11 6.23 -8.56
N ALA A 28 4.04 5.23 -9.44
CA ALA A 28 4.55 3.89 -9.17
C ALA A 28 6.07 3.92 -8.86
N ALA A 29 6.85 4.64 -9.66
CA ALA A 29 8.28 4.80 -9.42
C ALA A 29 8.56 5.51 -8.08
N GLN A 30 7.81 6.57 -7.75
CA GLN A 30 7.95 7.29 -6.48
C GLN A 30 7.60 6.40 -5.29
N MET A 31 6.55 5.59 -5.39
CA MET A 31 6.16 4.63 -4.35
C MET A 31 7.27 3.62 -4.08
N VAL A 32 7.82 3.01 -5.13
CA VAL A 32 8.91 2.02 -5.01
C VAL A 32 10.17 2.66 -4.45
N ALA A 33 10.55 3.85 -4.93
CA ALA A 33 11.70 4.59 -4.39
C ALA A 33 11.51 4.93 -2.90
N SER A 34 10.30 5.35 -2.51
CA SER A 34 9.97 5.66 -1.10
C SER A 34 9.97 4.42 -0.20
N ALA A 35 9.66 3.26 -0.74
CA ALA A 35 9.67 2.00 0.01
C ALA A 35 11.09 1.53 0.37
N ASP A 36 12.13 2.02 -0.30
CA ASP A 36 13.53 1.61 -0.09
C ASP A 36 13.67 0.07 -0.09
N VAL A 37 13.19 -0.53 -1.18
CA VAL A 37 13.18 -2.00 -1.34
C VAL A 37 14.61 -2.50 -1.59
N ARG A 38 15.01 -3.54 -0.87
CA ARG A 38 16.32 -4.21 -1.01
C ARG A 38 16.12 -5.70 -1.31
N PRO A 39 17.16 -6.38 -1.88
CA PRO A 39 17.05 -7.79 -2.25
C PRO A 39 16.66 -8.74 -1.11
N GLU A 40 17.08 -8.44 0.10
CA GLU A 40 16.79 -9.24 1.31
C GLU A 40 15.41 -9.02 1.90
N HIS A 41 14.69 -7.96 1.50
CA HIS A 41 13.42 -7.60 2.10
C HIS A 41 12.29 -8.54 1.68
N LEU A 42 11.45 -8.92 2.63
CA LEU A 42 10.13 -9.47 2.37
C LEU A 42 9.19 -8.31 2.04
N VAL A 43 8.73 -8.25 0.79
CA VAL A 43 7.86 -7.18 0.28
C VAL A 43 6.48 -7.73 -0.03
N VAL A 44 5.45 -7.02 0.42
CA VAL A 44 4.04 -7.32 0.10
C VAL A 44 3.36 -6.09 -0.46
N GLU A 45 2.61 -6.28 -1.56
CA GLU A 45 1.77 -5.25 -2.16
C GLU A 45 0.31 -5.43 -1.74
N LEU A 46 -0.34 -4.34 -1.30
CA LEU A 46 -1.76 -4.32 -0.93
C LEU A 46 -2.56 -3.45 -1.91
N GLY A 47 -3.53 -4.05 -2.58
CA GLY A 47 -4.34 -3.40 -3.60
C GLY A 47 -3.60 -3.25 -4.92
N ALA A 48 -3.25 -4.36 -5.56
CA ALA A 48 -2.47 -4.36 -6.81
C ALA A 48 -3.21 -3.71 -7.99
N GLY A 49 -4.54 -3.72 -7.97
CA GLY A 49 -5.38 -3.13 -9.02
C GLY A 49 -5.09 -3.75 -10.38
N THR A 50 -4.68 -2.93 -11.35
CA THR A 50 -4.27 -3.37 -12.70
C THR A 50 -2.73 -3.55 -12.82
N GLY A 51 -2.01 -3.56 -11.73
CA GLY A 51 -0.58 -3.90 -11.64
C GLY A 51 0.45 -2.82 -11.94
N PRO A 52 0.17 -1.50 -11.87
CA PRO A 52 1.20 -0.49 -12.12
C PRO A 52 2.31 -0.51 -11.07
N MET A 53 1.97 -0.69 -9.79
CA MET A 53 2.94 -0.82 -8.70
C MET A 53 3.69 -2.14 -8.78
N THR A 54 2.98 -3.25 -9.01
CA THR A 54 3.56 -4.58 -9.20
C THR A 54 4.65 -4.57 -10.27
N ARG A 55 4.36 -3.97 -11.45
CA ARG A 55 5.36 -3.82 -12.52
C ARG A 55 6.57 -2.98 -12.10
N ALA A 56 6.35 -1.94 -11.32
CA ALA A 56 7.44 -1.09 -10.84
C ALA A 56 8.32 -1.83 -9.83
N LEU A 57 7.73 -2.62 -8.93
CA LEU A 57 8.44 -3.46 -7.97
C LEU A 57 9.29 -4.52 -8.67
N VAL A 58 8.72 -5.24 -9.64
CA VAL A 58 9.44 -6.27 -10.43
C VAL A 58 10.63 -5.68 -11.20
N LYS A 59 10.54 -4.43 -11.67
CA LYS A 59 11.67 -3.76 -12.34
C LYS A 59 12.85 -3.48 -11.42
N VAL A 60 12.58 -3.18 -10.15
CA VAL A 60 13.62 -2.93 -9.14
C VAL A 60 14.24 -4.24 -8.68
N ASN A 61 13.43 -5.25 -8.45
CA ASN A 61 13.91 -6.59 -8.14
C ASN A 61 12.91 -7.65 -8.67
N PRO A 62 13.33 -8.55 -9.58
CA PRO A 62 12.46 -9.60 -10.11
C PRO A 62 11.90 -10.57 -9.07
N SER A 63 12.51 -10.64 -7.88
CA SER A 63 12.01 -11.45 -6.75
C SER A 63 10.89 -10.76 -5.96
N PHE A 64 10.51 -9.53 -6.31
CA PHE A 64 9.48 -8.73 -5.63
C PHE A 64 8.30 -8.41 -6.54
N PRO A 65 7.14 -8.20 -5.88
CA PRO A 65 6.79 -8.53 -4.49
C PRO A 65 6.75 -10.05 -4.28
N ARG A 66 6.85 -10.51 -3.03
CA ARG A 66 6.64 -11.95 -2.74
C ARG A 66 5.26 -12.38 -3.17
N PHE A 67 4.25 -11.57 -2.81
CA PHE A 67 2.91 -11.68 -3.33
C PHE A 67 2.21 -10.31 -3.28
N ALA A 68 1.15 -10.20 -4.06
CA ALA A 68 0.28 -9.03 -4.07
C ALA A 68 -1.14 -9.44 -3.73
N LEU A 69 -1.87 -8.61 -2.97
CA LEU A 69 -3.28 -8.81 -2.66
C LEU A 69 -4.15 -7.91 -3.53
N GLU A 70 -5.17 -8.50 -4.14
CA GLU A 70 -6.20 -7.78 -4.89
C GLU A 70 -7.52 -8.56 -4.80
N PRO A 71 -8.54 -8.05 -4.10
CA PRO A 71 -9.79 -8.80 -3.91
C PRO A 71 -10.69 -8.88 -5.14
N ASP A 72 -10.52 -8.00 -6.12
CA ASP A 72 -11.28 -8.05 -7.37
C ASP A 72 -10.61 -9.00 -8.37
N ALA A 73 -11.32 -10.07 -8.74
CA ALA A 73 -10.79 -11.11 -9.61
C ALA A 73 -10.37 -10.59 -11.01
N ALA A 74 -11.10 -9.60 -11.57
CA ALA A 74 -10.76 -9.04 -12.86
C ALA A 74 -9.48 -8.18 -12.78
N MET A 75 -9.33 -7.40 -11.72
CA MET A 75 -8.10 -6.65 -11.45
C MET A 75 -6.93 -7.56 -11.14
N ALA A 76 -7.13 -8.61 -10.34
CA ALA A 76 -6.10 -9.60 -10.07
C ALA A 76 -5.63 -10.30 -11.35
N ALA A 77 -6.55 -10.68 -12.25
CA ALA A 77 -6.20 -11.23 -13.56
C ALA A 77 -5.40 -10.23 -14.41
N ALA A 78 -5.79 -8.95 -14.42
CA ALA A 78 -5.05 -7.90 -15.11
C ALA A 78 -3.63 -7.73 -14.56
N THR A 79 -3.46 -7.80 -13.22
CA THR A 79 -2.15 -7.73 -12.58
C THR A 79 -1.29 -8.94 -12.93
N ARG A 80 -1.83 -10.16 -12.91
CA ARG A 80 -1.10 -11.39 -13.33
C ARG A 80 -0.61 -11.27 -14.79
N ALA A 81 -1.45 -10.73 -15.67
CA ALA A 81 -1.07 -10.49 -17.06
C ALA A 81 0.01 -9.40 -17.20
N ALA A 82 -0.06 -8.35 -16.36
CA ALA A 82 0.86 -7.21 -16.40
C ALA A 82 2.23 -7.48 -15.76
N ALA A 83 2.30 -8.43 -14.82
CA ALA A 83 3.50 -8.82 -14.07
C ALA A 83 3.58 -10.35 -13.95
N PRO A 84 3.89 -11.08 -15.05
CA PRO A 84 4.03 -12.53 -15.00
C PRO A 84 5.09 -12.96 -13.99
N GLY A 85 4.78 -14.01 -13.23
CA GLY A 85 5.67 -14.55 -12.19
C GLY A 85 5.45 -13.99 -10.78
N VAL A 86 4.62 -12.94 -10.62
CA VAL A 86 4.19 -12.48 -9.30
C VAL A 86 2.96 -13.27 -8.85
N GLU A 87 2.98 -13.79 -7.64
CA GLU A 87 1.80 -14.38 -7.02
C GLU A 87 0.79 -13.28 -6.68
N VAL A 88 -0.40 -13.32 -7.29
CA VAL A 88 -1.50 -12.41 -6.96
C VAL A 88 -2.60 -13.19 -6.27
N VAL A 89 -2.86 -12.85 -5.01
CA VAL A 89 -3.85 -13.51 -4.15
C VAL A 89 -5.15 -12.70 -4.16
N GLU A 90 -6.25 -13.36 -4.48
CA GLU A 90 -7.59 -12.75 -4.44
C GLU A 90 -8.11 -12.68 -3.00
N ALA A 91 -7.59 -11.71 -2.25
CA ALA A 91 -7.90 -11.54 -0.84
C ALA A 91 -7.91 -10.07 -0.42
N TYR A 92 -8.64 -9.78 0.65
CA TYR A 92 -8.56 -8.49 1.35
C TYR A 92 -7.32 -8.42 2.25
N ALA A 93 -6.87 -7.21 2.58
CA ALA A 93 -5.70 -6.97 3.43
C ALA A 93 -5.79 -7.62 4.83
N GLN A 94 -6.99 -7.84 5.34
CA GLN A 94 -7.24 -8.53 6.61
C GLN A 94 -6.75 -10.00 6.61
N ALA A 95 -6.66 -10.62 5.43
CA ALA A 95 -6.13 -11.99 5.32
C ALA A 95 -4.60 -12.07 5.44
N LEU A 96 -3.91 -10.93 5.51
CA LEU A 96 -2.45 -10.84 5.47
C LEU A 96 -1.74 -11.72 6.53
N PRO A 97 -2.12 -11.69 7.83
CA PRO A 97 -1.47 -12.53 8.85
C PRO A 97 -1.62 -14.03 8.55
N GLN A 98 -2.82 -14.45 8.14
CA GLN A 98 -3.08 -15.84 7.77
C GLN A 98 -2.25 -16.26 6.55
N LEU A 99 -2.20 -15.42 5.51
CA LEU A 99 -1.45 -15.69 4.27
C LEU A 99 0.05 -15.83 4.51
N LEU A 100 0.61 -15.06 5.44
CA LEU A 100 2.01 -15.20 5.86
C LEU A 100 2.25 -16.52 6.58
N ALA A 101 1.38 -16.87 7.52
CA ALA A 101 1.47 -18.12 8.26
C ALA A 101 1.38 -19.35 7.35
N GLU A 102 0.42 -19.36 6.41
CA GLU A 102 0.25 -20.44 5.42
C GLU A 102 1.48 -20.64 4.52
N ARG A 103 2.25 -19.58 4.27
CA ARG A 103 3.45 -19.60 3.43
C ARG A 103 4.73 -19.79 4.23
N GLY A 104 4.64 -19.90 5.57
CA GLY A 104 5.82 -19.94 6.44
C GLY A 104 6.72 -18.73 6.30
N LEU A 105 6.14 -17.56 5.94
CA LEU A 105 6.88 -16.31 5.78
C LEU A 105 7.02 -15.60 7.13
N GLY A 106 8.17 -14.96 7.32
CA GLY A 106 8.44 -14.12 8.47
C GLY A 106 7.74 -12.75 8.39
N PRO A 107 8.07 -11.83 9.31
CA PRO A 107 7.51 -10.49 9.32
C PRO A 107 7.91 -9.71 8.06
N ILE A 108 6.99 -8.83 7.62
CA ILE A 108 7.14 -8.05 6.38
C ILE A 108 8.06 -6.86 6.61
N ASP A 109 9.11 -6.72 5.79
CA ASP A 109 10.00 -5.57 5.83
C ASP A 109 9.39 -4.35 5.13
N ARG A 110 8.70 -4.57 4.01
CA ARG A 110 8.15 -3.48 3.18
C ARG A 110 6.71 -3.78 2.76
N VAL A 111 5.81 -2.87 3.10
CA VAL A 111 4.42 -2.88 2.62
C VAL A 111 4.24 -1.74 1.62
N VAL A 112 3.85 -2.06 0.40
CA VAL A 112 3.48 -1.08 -0.63
C VAL A 112 1.96 -1.12 -0.80
N SER A 113 1.28 -0.06 -0.37
CA SER A 113 -0.18 -0.04 -0.31
C SER A 113 -0.79 0.98 -1.27
N SER A 114 -1.70 0.52 -2.11
CA SER A 114 -2.56 1.35 -2.95
C SER A 114 -4.01 1.41 -2.42
N LEU A 115 -4.22 0.97 -1.17
CA LEU A 115 -5.54 0.95 -0.55
C LEU A 115 -6.08 2.36 -0.30
N PRO A 116 -7.36 2.63 -0.56
CA PRO A 116 -7.96 3.96 -0.45
C PRO A 116 -8.38 4.27 1.00
N PHE A 117 -7.42 4.30 1.93
CA PHE A 117 -7.69 4.46 3.38
C PHE A 117 -8.60 5.65 3.69
N ALA A 118 -8.39 6.80 3.03
CA ALA A 118 -9.20 8.00 3.26
C ALA A 118 -10.71 7.82 2.97
N ALA A 119 -11.06 6.85 2.14
CA ALA A 119 -12.45 6.53 1.80
C ALA A 119 -13.12 5.59 2.81
N TRP A 120 -12.36 5.00 3.73
CA TRP A 120 -12.88 4.00 4.64
C TRP A 120 -13.38 4.59 5.96
N PRO A 121 -14.37 3.95 6.63
CA PRO A 121 -14.72 4.25 8.01
C PRO A 121 -13.52 4.07 8.94
N ALA A 122 -13.49 4.81 10.03
CA ALA A 122 -12.39 4.74 11.00
C ALA A 122 -12.16 3.33 11.55
N SER A 123 -13.24 2.60 11.84
CA SER A 123 -13.15 1.21 12.35
C SER A 123 -12.46 0.26 11.39
N LEU A 124 -12.72 0.39 10.07
CA LEU A 124 -12.03 -0.40 9.07
C LEU A 124 -10.56 0.00 8.91
N GLN A 125 -10.26 1.30 8.99
CA GLN A 125 -8.87 1.77 8.99
C GLN A 125 -8.10 1.15 10.16
N GLU A 126 -8.64 1.20 11.38
CA GLU A 126 -8.00 0.63 12.59
C GLU A 126 -7.77 -0.89 12.44
N GLU A 127 -8.79 -1.63 12.00
CA GLU A 127 -8.70 -3.07 11.77
C GLU A 127 -7.57 -3.44 10.81
N VAL A 128 -7.54 -2.77 9.65
CA VAL A 128 -6.54 -3.06 8.60
C VAL A 128 -5.15 -2.63 9.03
N PHE A 129 -4.99 -1.45 9.65
CA PHE A 129 -3.68 -1.01 10.12
C PHE A 129 -3.14 -1.88 11.24
N SER A 130 -3.98 -2.33 12.19
CA SER A 130 -3.56 -3.28 13.22
C SER A 130 -3.03 -4.56 12.59
N GLY A 131 -3.77 -5.16 11.65
CA GLY A 131 -3.34 -6.39 10.97
C GLY A 131 -2.05 -6.21 10.14
N ILE A 132 -1.86 -5.05 9.50
CA ILE A 132 -0.61 -4.72 8.80
C ILE A 132 0.55 -4.63 9.81
N LEU A 133 0.37 -3.92 10.93
CA LEU A 133 1.41 -3.75 11.93
C LEU A 133 1.80 -5.05 12.61
N ASP A 134 0.83 -5.92 12.90
CA ASP A 134 1.08 -7.24 13.49
C ASP A 134 1.92 -8.12 12.54
N ALA A 135 1.75 -7.91 11.23
CA ALA A 135 2.48 -8.63 10.19
C ALA A 135 3.86 -8.02 9.85
N MET A 136 4.13 -6.77 10.24
CA MET A 136 5.37 -6.08 9.87
C MET A 136 6.52 -6.33 10.83
N ALA A 137 7.75 -6.35 10.29
CA ALA A 137 8.98 -6.34 11.06
C ALA A 137 9.09 -5.08 11.96
N PRO A 138 9.82 -5.15 13.09
CA PRO A 138 10.00 -4.01 13.99
C PRO A 138 10.62 -2.76 13.36
N ASP A 139 11.38 -2.93 12.28
CA ASP A 139 11.99 -1.87 11.46
C ASP A 139 11.36 -1.77 10.07
N GLY A 140 10.17 -2.33 9.93
CA GLY A 140 9.42 -2.33 8.70
C GLY A 140 8.97 -0.93 8.26
N ARG A 141 8.79 -0.76 6.96
CA ARG A 141 8.28 0.47 6.34
C ARG A 141 7.04 0.16 5.52
N MET A 142 6.01 0.97 5.71
CA MET A 142 4.86 1.01 4.82
C MET A 142 4.87 2.29 4.00
N VAL A 143 4.55 2.18 2.71
CA VAL A 143 4.28 3.33 1.85
C VAL A 143 2.86 3.26 1.31
N THR A 144 2.20 4.42 1.29
CA THR A 144 0.88 4.58 0.67
C THR A 144 0.77 5.97 0.06
N PHE A 145 -0.04 6.15 -0.96
CA PHE A 145 -0.18 7.45 -1.60
C PHE A 145 -1.52 8.11 -1.29
N THR A 146 -1.54 9.41 -1.44
CA THR A 146 -2.77 10.21 -1.44
C THR A 146 -2.64 11.37 -2.43
N TYR A 147 -3.78 11.98 -2.76
CA TYR A 147 -3.79 13.14 -3.66
C TYR A 147 -3.52 14.44 -2.89
N VAL A 148 -2.94 15.44 -3.56
CA VAL A 148 -2.53 16.72 -2.94
C VAL A 148 -3.68 17.47 -2.25
N GLN A 149 -4.92 17.29 -2.69
CA GLN A 149 -6.08 17.88 -2.03
C GLN A 149 -6.53 17.15 -0.77
N SER A 150 -6.12 15.88 -0.58
CA SER A 150 -6.58 15.02 0.52
C SER A 150 -6.34 15.62 1.92
N PRO A 151 -5.18 16.22 2.24
CA PRO A 151 -4.94 16.82 3.56
C PRO A 151 -5.89 17.96 3.93
N TYR A 152 -6.52 18.58 2.94
CA TYR A 152 -7.49 19.65 3.15
C TYR A 152 -8.90 19.14 3.41
N LEU A 153 -9.16 17.87 3.15
CA LEU A 153 -10.45 17.23 3.33
C LEU A 153 -10.53 16.51 4.70
N PRO A 154 -11.71 16.52 5.37
CA PRO A 154 -11.87 15.84 6.67
C PRO A 154 -11.45 14.37 6.62
N ALA A 155 -11.79 13.65 5.54
CA ALA A 155 -11.44 12.24 5.36
C ALA A 155 -9.92 12.02 5.26
N GLY A 156 -9.22 12.85 4.50
CA GLY A 156 -7.76 12.79 4.36
C GLY A 156 -7.03 13.13 5.66
N ARG A 157 -7.52 14.14 6.40
CA ARG A 157 -6.98 14.46 7.73
C ARG A 157 -7.14 13.31 8.72
N ARG A 158 -8.31 12.65 8.73
CA ARG A 158 -8.53 11.46 9.57
C ARG A 158 -7.56 10.33 9.19
N ALA A 159 -7.43 10.01 7.90
CA ALA A 159 -6.52 8.97 7.42
C ALA A 159 -5.07 9.26 7.84
N ARG A 160 -4.61 10.51 7.68
CA ARG A 160 -3.28 10.93 8.14
C ARG A 160 -3.12 10.76 9.65
N ALA A 161 -4.09 11.22 10.45
CA ALA A 161 -4.06 11.07 11.90
C ALA A 161 -4.03 9.59 12.33
N THR A 162 -4.69 8.70 11.58
CA THR A 162 -4.60 7.25 11.82
C THR A 162 -3.18 6.73 11.55
N LEU A 163 -2.55 7.13 10.43
CA LEU A 163 -1.14 6.77 10.19
C LEU A 163 -0.22 7.25 11.31
N GLU A 164 -0.36 8.50 11.74
CA GLU A 164 0.48 9.11 12.80
C GLU A 164 0.26 8.46 14.19
N ARG A 165 -0.90 7.83 14.44
CA ARG A 165 -1.12 7.04 15.65
C ARG A 165 -0.42 5.67 15.61
N HIS A 166 -0.37 5.05 14.45
CA HIS A 166 0.17 3.71 14.28
C HIS A 166 1.67 3.66 14.00
N PHE A 167 2.21 4.71 13.38
CA PHE A 167 3.61 4.78 13.01
C PHE A 167 4.31 5.92 13.74
N PRO A 168 5.40 5.66 14.47
CA PRO A 168 6.14 6.69 15.20
C PRO A 168 6.78 7.74 14.29
N ARG A 169 6.91 7.42 12.99
CA ARG A 169 7.39 8.37 11.99
C ARG A 169 6.58 8.28 10.71
N VAL A 170 5.96 9.40 10.33
CA VAL A 170 5.24 9.55 9.06
C VAL A 170 5.80 10.78 8.32
N THR A 171 6.42 10.54 7.19
CA THR A 171 6.96 11.58 6.31
C THR A 171 6.29 11.53 4.94
N THR A 172 6.60 12.50 4.07
CA THR A 172 6.02 12.57 2.74
C THR A 172 7.09 12.70 1.67
N SER A 173 6.83 12.11 0.50
CA SER A 173 7.65 12.32 -0.69
C SER A 173 7.40 13.72 -1.31
N PRO A 174 8.22 14.14 -2.26
CA PRO A 174 7.85 15.17 -3.22
C PRO A 174 6.54 14.85 -3.94
N VAL A 175 5.83 15.88 -4.40
CA VAL A 175 4.59 15.73 -5.17
C VAL A 175 4.90 15.21 -6.57
N VAL A 176 4.17 14.18 -6.99
CA VAL A 176 4.20 13.62 -8.34
C VAL A 176 3.14 14.35 -9.20
N TRP A 177 3.55 15.44 -9.83
CA TRP A 177 2.68 16.28 -10.67
C TRP A 177 2.21 15.58 -11.94
N CYS A 178 2.99 14.60 -12.44
CA CYS A 178 2.63 13.77 -13.60
C CYS A 178 1.65 12.65 -13.28
N ASN A 179 1.04 12.63 -12.09
CA ASN A 179 -0.13 11.83 -11.78
C ASN A 179 -1.40 12.68 -11.88
N LEU A 180 -2.51 12.09 -12.28
CA LEU A 180 -3.78 12.83 -12.40
C LEU A 180 -4.85 12.14 -11.53
N PRO A 181 -5.33 12.81 -10.45
CA PRO A 181 -4.83 14.04 -9.87
C PRO A 181 -3.38 13.93 -9.33
N PRO A 182 -2.65 15.05 -9.14
CA PRO A 182 -1.34 15.05 -8.51
C PRO A 182 -1.38 14.37 -7.14
N ALA A 183 -0.32 13.60 -6.81
CA ALA A 183 -0.28 12.77 -5.64
C ALA A 183 1.10 12.84 -4.95
N PHE A 184 1.16 12.44 -3.69
CA PHE A 184 2.39 12.21 -2.96
C PHE A 184 2.29 10.95 -2.12
N VAL A 185 3.42 10.45 -1.65
CA VAL A 185 3.53 9.21 -0.89
C VAL A 185 3.70 9.54 0.58
N TYR A 186 2.91 8.93 1.45
CA TYR A 186 3.21 8.81 2.86
C TYR A 186 4.22 7.67 3.06
N ILE A 187 5.27 7.93 3.82
CA ILE A 187 6.32 7.01 4.21
C ILE A 187 6.20 6.81 5.71
N CYS A 188 5.82 5.61 6.12
CA CYS A 188 5.46 5.26 7.48
C CYS A 188 6.47 4.25 8.01
N ASP A 189 7.34 4.67 8.92
CA ASP A 189 8.38 3.83 9.53
C ASP A 189 7.94 3.34 10.91
N ARG A 190 8.15 2.06 11.20
CA ARG A 190 7.93 1.46 12.53
C ARG A 190 9.00 1.83 13.56
N ARG A 191 10.19 2.26 13.11
CA ARG A 191 11.21 2.83 13.98
C ARG A 191 11.23 4.34 13.89
N PRO A 192 11.32 5.07 15.01
CA PRO A 192 11.82 6.45 14.98
C PRO A 192 13.26 6.42 14.47
N GLU A 193 13.72 7.49 13.81
CA GLU A 193 15.13 7.58 13.40
C GLU A 193 16.04 7.29 14.60
N GLY A 194 16.82 6.22 14.50
CA GLY A 194 18.02 6.10 15.29
C GLY A 194 19.04 7.13 14.80
N PRO A 195 20.04 7.54 15.62
CA PRO A 195 21.08 8.45 15.18
C PRO A 195 21.69 7.93 13.88
N SER A 196 21.78 8.81 12.88
CA SER A 196 22.35 8.49 11.58
C SER A 196 23.74 7.84 11.83
N ARG A 197 23.92 6.60 11.41
CA ARG A 197 25.27 6.05 11.32
C ARG A 197 25.97 6.83 10.22
N SER A 198 26.68 7.88 10.63
CA SER A 198 27.71 8.48 9.80
C SER A 198 28.78 7.42 9.55
N VAL A 199 28.90 7.05 8.29
CA VAL A 199 30.02 6.26 7.74
C VAL A 199 31.17 7.21 7.49
#